data_a1dbece74944d736b7cdece9d3031df7
#
_entry.id   a1dbece74944d736b7cdece9d3031df7
#
_cell.length_a   1.000
_cell.length_b   1.000
_cell.length_c   1.000
_cell.angle_alpha   90.00
_cell.angle_beta   90.00
_cell.angle_gamma   90.00
#
_symmetry.space_group_name_H-M   'P 1'
#
loop_
_entity.id
_entity.type
_entity.pdbx_description
1 polymer ?
#
loop_
_entity_poly.entity_id
_entity_poly.type
_entity_poly.pdbx_seq_one_letter_code
_entity_poly.pdbx_strand_id
1 'polypeptide(L)'
;MRPRLYIGNKRYSSWSMRPWLALRWGQIGFDEVVVPLGGEGYGSGAIPAVRAVSPTGQVPVLHVDDLVVADSLAIAEWAAERAGPGVLWPVRSDARALGRAATCEMHAGFGAIRRELSHNLGRRLARPLSDRADAELARLFDLWAGLLDRFGGPWLLGARSIADAFYTPVASRLRTYAIRAPAQLVGYVDRLLGDPDLRAWEEAALAEP
;
A
#
# COMPACT_ATOMS: atom_id res chain seq x y z
N MET A 1 21.09 8.01 12.62
CA MET A 1 21.37 7.72 11.18
C MET A 1 20.09 7.89 10.35
N ARG A 2 20.21 7.99 9.01
CA ARG A 2 19.04 8.02 8.12
C ARG A 2 18.35 6.65 8.11
N PRO A 3 17.02 6.57 8.25
CA PRO A 3 16.30 5.30 8.18
C PRO A 3 16.57 4.57 6.87
N ARG A 4 16.65 3.23 6.91
CA ARG A 4 16.83 2.41 5.72
C ARG A 4 15.63 1.48 5.54
N LEU A 5 14.91 1.65 4.43
CA LEU A 5 13.75 0.83 4.09
C LEU A 5 14.15 -0.26 3.09
N TYR A 6 14.11 -1.51 3.52
CA TYR A 6 14.27 -2.67 2.65
C TYR A 6 12.91 -3.04 2.06
N ILE A 7 12.86 -3.09 0.74
CA ILE A 7 11.64 -3.37 -0.03
C ILE A 7 11.87 -4.55 -0.99
N GLY A 8 10.81 -5.21 -1.38
CA GLY A 8 10.87 -6.12 -2.53
C GLY A 8 10.76 -5.37 -3.86
N ASN A 9 10.94 -6.10 -4.97
CA ASN A 9 10.76 -5.55 -6.31
C ASN A 9 9.53 -4.67 -6.41
N LYS A 10 9.69 -3.45 -6.87
CA LYS A 10 8.60 -2.45 -6.96
C LYS A 10 7.48 -2.90 -7.88
N ARG A 11 7.83 -3.66 -8.93
CA ARG A 11 6.86 -4.21 -9.89
C ARG A 11 5.83 -5.11 -9.22
N TYR A 12 6.19 -5.85 -8.16
CA TYR A 12 5.38 -6.91 -7.56
C TYR A 12 4.99 -6.65 -6.10
N SER A 13 5.80 -5.90 -5.33
CA SER A 13 5.61 -5.75 -3.90
C SER A 13 4.62 -4.67 -3.52
N SER A 14 3.33 -5.01 -3.50
CA SER A 14 2.29 -4.12 -2.98
C SER A 14 2.43 -3.85 -1.47
N TRP A 15 3.07 -4.74 -0.73
CA TRP A 15 3.33 -4.56 0.69
C TRP A 15 4.37 -3.49 0.94
N SER A 16 5.43 -3.45 0.13
CA SER A 16 6.48 -2.45 0.23
C SER A 16 6.04 -1.05 -0.22
N MET A 17 5.14 -0.97 -1.21
CA MET A 17 4.59 0.29 -1.70
C MET A 17 3.91 1.11 -0.59
N ARG A 18 3.17 0.47 0.32
CA ARG A 18 2.38 1.14 1.36
C ARG A 18 3.22 2.01 2.29
N PRO A 19 4.21 1.47 3.04
CA PRO A 19 5.03 2.29 3.92
C PRO A 19 5.97 3.21 3.14
N TRP A 20 6.38 2.83 1.93
CA TRP A 20 7.16 3.71 1.07
C TRP A 20 6.39 5.01 0.77
N LEU A 21 5.10 4.90 0.39
CA LEU A 21 4.24 6.06 0.19
C LEU A 21 4.02 6.83 1.50
N ALA A 22 3.80 6.15 2.61
CA ALA A 22 3.64 6.81 3.91
C ALA A 22 4.88 7.64 4.29
N LEU A 23 6.09 7.10 4.13
CA LEU A 23 7.33 7.83 4.37
C LEU A 23 7.49 9.04 3.44
N ARG A 24 7.19 8.87 2.16
CA ARG A 24 7.22 9.97 1.17
C ARG A 24 6.23 11.07 1.53
N TRP A 25 4.99 10.70 1.81
CA TRP A 25 3.93 11.65 2.15
C TRP A 25 4.17 12.34 3.50
N GLY A 26 4.82 11.64 4.44
CA GLY A 26 5.28 12.21 5.71
C GLY A 26 6.55 13.05 5.59
N GLN A 27 7.12 13.19 4.39
CA GLN A 27 8.37 13.91 4.12
C GLN A 27 9.55 13.40 4.95
N ILE A 28 9.54 12.10 5.28
CA ILE A 28 10.61 11.45 6.03
C ILE A 28 11.67 10.96 5.06
N GLY A 29 12.89 11.48 5.21
CA GLY A 29 14.02 11.04 4.40
C GLY A 29 14.48 9.63 4.80
N PHE A 30 14.63 8.73 3.83
CA PHE A 30 15.13 7.37 4.04
C PHE A 30 15.99 6.91 2.87
N ASP A 31 16.83 5.91 3.12
CA ASP A 31 17.55 5.18 2.09
C ASP A 31 16.74 3.94 1.69
N GLU A 32 16.61 3.72 0.39
CA GLU A 32 15.86 2.60 -0.16
C GLU A 32 16.82 1.48 -0.57
N VAL A 33 16.50 0.25 -0.19
CA VAL A 33 17.24 -0.95 -0.60
C VAL A 33 16.27 -1.98 -1.17
N VAL A 34 16.38 -2.26 -2.47
CA VAL A 34 15.59 -3.31 -3.11
C VAL A 34 16.22 -4.67 -2.83
N VAL A 35 15.45 -5.58 -2.24
CA VAL A 35 15.82 -6.99 -2.05
C VAL A 35 15.05 -7.81 -3.10
N PRO A 36 15.72 -8.46 -4.04
CA PRO A 36 15.06 -9.27 -5.06
C PRO A 36 14.20 -10.38 -4.45
N LEU A 37 12.95 -10.49 -4.90
CA LEU A 37 11.99 -11.49 -4.41
C LEU A 37 11.95 -12.76 -5.26
N GLY A 38 12.78 -12.87 -6.30
CA GLY A 38 12.86 -14.06 -7.15
C GLY A 38 13.87 -15.10 -6.63
N GLY A 39 13.79 -16.31 -7.21
CA GLY A 39 14.78 -17.36 -6.94
C GLY A 39 14.38 -18.31 -5.81
N GLU A 40 15.38 -18.98 -5.25
CA GLU A 40 15.20 -19.97 -4.21
C GLU A 40 14.53 -19.38 -2.96
N GLY A 41 13.54 -20.07 -2.42
CA GLY A 41 12.77 -19.63 -1.24
C GLY A 41 11.63 -18.65 -1.54
N TYR A 42 11.37 -18.30 -2.78
CA TYR A 42 10.22 -17.46 -3.15
C TYR A 42 8.89 -18.13 -2.76
N GLY A 43 8.01 -17.37 -2.11
CA GLY A 43 6.70 -17.86 -1.65
C GLY A 43 6.72 -18.63 -0.32
N SER A 44 7.89 -19.09 0.15
CA SER A 44 8.02 -19.82 1.43
C SER A 44 8.48 -18.95 2.61
N GLY A 45 8.78 -17.66 2.38
CA GLY A 45 9.38 -16.77 3.37
C GLY A 45 10.85 -17.11 3.69
N ALA A 46 11.50 -17.91 2.83
CA ALA A 46 12.84 -18.43 3.05
C ALA A 46 13.92 -17.81 2.15
N ILE A 47 13.64 -16.69 1.50
CA ILE A 47 14.63 -15.98 0.67
C ILE A 47 15.80 -15.53 1.57
N PRO A 48 17.05 -16.03 1.36
CA PRO A 48 18.17 -15.74 2.27
C PRO A 48 18.45 -14.23 2.41
N ALA A 49 18.40 -13.48 1.29
CA ALA A 49 18.64 -12.05 1.29
C ALA A 49 17.58 -11.25 2.10
N VAL A 50 16.33 -11.73 2.12
CA VAL A 50 15.28 -11.13 2.95
C VAL A 50 15.50 -11.49 4.42
N ARG A 51 15.85 -12.75 4.73
CA ARG A 51 16.11 -13.18 6.10
C ARG A 51 17.31 -12.48 6.74
N ALA A 52 18.29 -12.07 5.94
CA ALA A 52 19.45 -11.34 6.43
C ALA A 52 19.09 -9.94 6.97
N VAL A 53 17.97 -9.37 6.55
CA VAL A 53 17.54 -7.99 6.90
C VAL A 53 16.22 -7.94 7.65
N SER A 54 15.46 -9.03 7.68
CA SER A 54 14.11 -9.07 8.24
C SER A 54 13.95 -10.22 9.24
N PRO A 55 13.56 -9.92 10.48
CA PRO A 55 13.32 -10.96 11.49
C PRO A 55 12.13 -11.85 11.16
N THR A 56 11.19 -11.37 10.31
CA THR A 56 10.02 -12.12 9.87
C THR A 56 10.25 -12.88 8.57
N GLY A 57 11.39 -12.67 7.88
CA GLY A 57 11.64 -13.21 6.55
C GLY A 57 10.76 -12.60 5.46
N GLN A 58 10.20 -11.41 5.70
CA GLN A 58 9.33 -10.69 4.77
C GLN A 58 9.81 -9.24 4.58
N VAL A 59 9.40 -8.63 3.48
CA VAL A 59 9.54 -7.20 3.21
C VAL A 59 8.15 -6.56 3.14
N PRO A 60 8.00 -5.28 3.52
CA PRO A 60 9.05 -4.31 3.87
C PRO A 60 9.57 -4.46 5.30
N VAL A 61 10.78 -3.98 5.53
CA VAL A 61 11.34 -3.82 6.88
C VAL A 61 12.12 -2.50 6.94
N LEU A 62 11.98 -1.77 8.04
CA LEU A 62 12.65 -0.50 8.28
C LEU A 62 13.71 -0.67 9.37
N HIS A 63 14.93 -0.25 9.08
CA HIS A 63 16.02 -0.15 10.05
C HIS A 63 16.28 1.30 10.41
N VAL A 64 16.31 1.59 11.70
CA VAL A 64 16.62 2.92 12.25
C VAL A 64 17.52 2.72 13.46
N ASP A 65 18.80 3.05 13.32
CA ASP A 65 19.81 2.73 14.34
C ASP A 65 19.75 1.24 14.70
N ASP A 66 19.48 0.87 15.95
CA ASP A 66 19.31 -0.52 16.46
C ASP A 66 17.85 -1.00 16.37
N LEU A 67 16.92 -0.14 15.97
CA LEU A 67 15.51 -0.50 15.82
C LEU A 67 15.26 -1.17 14.47
N VAL A 68 14.61 -2.33 14.48
CA VAL A 68 14.13 -3.04 13.30
C VAL A 68 12.61 -3.14 13.38
N VAL A 69 11.91 -2.43 12.49
CA VAL A 69 10.45 -2.43 12.39
C VAL A 69 10.03 -3.28 11.21
N ALA A 70 9.44 -4.44 11.50
CA ALA A 70 8.84 -5.32 10.50
C ALA A 70 7.32 -5.16 10.51
N ASP A 71 6.73 -5.33 9.34
CA ASP A 71 5.35 -5.11 8.94
C ASP A 71 5.07 -3.71 8.38
N SER A 72 4.33 -3.72 7.28
CA SER A 72 4.02 -2.50 6.52
C SER A 72 3.19 -1.47 7.30
N LEU A 73 2.29 -1.93 8.18
CA LEU A 73 1.46 -1.04 8.97
C LEU A 73 2.26 -0.45 10.14
N ALA A 74 3.08 -1.25 10.80
CA ALA A 74 3.95 -0.77 11.86
C ALA A 74 4.93 0.31 11.36
N ILE A 75 5.49 0.14 10.16
CA ILE A 75 6.34 1.15 9.52
C ILE A 75 5.56 2.43 9.21
N ALA A 76 4.32 2.29 8.71
CA ALA A 76 3.48 3.45 8.43
C ALA A 76 3.07 4.21 9.71
N GLU A 77 2.76 3.52 10.81
CA GLU A 77 2.50 4.13 12.12
C GLU A 77 3.76 4.82 12.66
N TRP A 78 4.93 4.17 12.57
CA TRP A 78 6.21 4.80 12.91
C TRP A 78 6.44 6.10 12.12
N ALA A 79 6.09 6.11 10.83
CA ALA A 79 6.16 7.30 10.00
C ALA A 79 5.17 8.40 10.47
N ALA A 80 3.95 8.01 10.86
CA ALA A 80 2.94 8.95 11.35
C ALA A 80 3.36 9.66 12.64
N GLU A 81 3.99 8.94 13.57
CA GLU A 81 4.53 9.52 14.80
C GLU A 81 5.61 10.58 14.52
N ARG A 82 6.44 10.36 13.51
CA ARG A 82 7.53 11.28 13.13
C ARG A 82 7.08 12.45 12.27
N ALA A 83 6.11 12.23 11.40
CA ALA A 83 5.54 13.30 10.57
C ALA A 83 4.73 14.32 11.40
N GLY A 84 4.29 13.90 12.58
CA GLY A 84 3.51 14.72 13.47
C GLY A 84 2.00 14.69 13.24
N PRO A 85 1.23 15.30 14.15
CA PRO A 85 -0.23 15.29 14.10
C PRO A 85 -0.78 15.92 12.81
N GLY A 86 -1.78 15.28 12.22
CA GLY A 86 -2.50 15.81 11.05
C GLY A 86 -1.85 15.56 9.70
N VAL A 87 -0.62 15.03 9.65
CA VAL A 87 0.10 14.80 8.38
C VAL A 87 -0.33 13.48 7.73
N LEU A 88 -0.18 12.37 8.42
CA LEU A 88 -0.49 11.03 7.90
C LEU A 88 -1.77 10.41 8.49
N TRP A 89 -2.26 10.97 9.58
CA TRP A 89 -3.56 10.65 10.16
C TRP A 89 -4.32 11.93 10.53
N PRO A 90 -5.66 11.95 10.44
CA PRO A 90 -6.46 13.07 10.92
C PRO A 90 -6.21 13.37 12.39
N VAL A 91 -6.24 14.64 12.76
CA VAL A 91 -6.18 15.06 14.18
C VAL A 91 -7.42 14.58 14.95
N ARG A 92 -8.59 14.60 14.33
CA ARG A 92 -9.84 14.10 14.92
C ARG A 92 -9.72 12.62 15.25
N SER A 93 -9.99 12.24 16.49
CA SER A 93 -9.84 10.87 16.99
C SER A 93 -10.79 9.87 16.34
N ASP A 94 -12.03 10.27 16.07
CA ASP A 94 -13.03 9.43 15.38
C ASP A 94 -12.64 9.15 13.92
N ALA A 95 -12.21 10.18 13.18
CA ALA A 95 -11.72 10.02 11.83
C ALA A 95 -10.47 9.10 11.78
N ARG A 96 -9.54 9.30 12.73
CA ARG A 96 -8.35 8.46 12.86
C ARG A 96 -8.71 7.02 13.21
N ALA A 97 -9.70 6.78 14.08
CA ALA A 97 -10.15 5.43 14.41
C ALA A 97 -10.75 4.72 13.19
N LEU A 98 -11.60 5.40 12.42
CA LEU A 98 -12.19 4.84 11.19
C LEU A 98 -11.12 4.61 10.11
N GLY A 99 -10.16 5.53 9.98
CA GLY A 99 -9.02 5.37 9.08
C GLY A 99 -8.19 4.13 9.41
N ARG A 100 -7.87 3.92 10.69
CA ARG A 100 -7.16 2.71 11.16
C ARG A 100 -7.97 1.45 10.92
N ALA A 101 -9.28 1.47 11.19
CA ALA A 101 -10.15 0.32 10.92
C ALA A 101 -10.14 -0.06 9.43
N ALA A 102 -10.30 0.90 8.53
CA ALA A 102 -10.23 0.68 7.09
C ALA A 102 -8.84 0.16 6.66
N THR A 103 -7.77 0.70 7.22
CA THR A 103 -6.40 0.26 6.95
C THR A 103 -6.16 -1.17 7.44
N CYS A 104 -6.63 -1.51 8.63
CA CYS A 104 -6.55 -2.88 9.16
C CYS A 104 -7.36 -3.87 8.32
N GLU A 105 -8.56 -3.49 7.86
CA GLU A 105 -9.36 -4.32 6.95
C GLU A 105 -8.60 -4.60 5.64
N MET A 106 -7.95 -3.56 5.06
CA MET A 106 -7.09 -3.77 3.89
C MET A 106 -5.85 -4.61 4.24
N HIS A 107 -5.28 -4.45 5.42
CA HIS A 107 -4.08 -5.17 5.84
C HIS A 107 -4.33 -6.67 6.03
N ALA A 108 -5.42 -7.05 6.69
CA ALA A 108 -5.73 -8.44 7.03
C ALA A 108 -6.68 -9.13 6.04
N GLY A 109 -7.49 -8.38 5.31
CA GLY A 109 -8.58 -8.87 4.48
C GLY A 109 -8.29 -8.91 2.98
N PHE A 110 -9.39 -9.02 2.21
CA PHE A 110 -9.40 -9.01 0.73
C PHE A 110 -8.49 -10.09 0.11
N GLY A 111 -8.55 -11.28 0.67
CA GLY A 111 -7.69 -12.40 0.27
C GLY A 111 -7.95 -12.90 -1.15
N ALA A 112 -9.18 -12.87 -1.63
CA ALA A 112 -9.53 -13.26 -2.99
C ALA A 112 -8.98 -12.24 -4.00
N ILE A 113 -9.19 -10.94 -3.75
CA ILE A 113 -8.61 -9.87 -4.58
C ILE A 113 -7.08 -10.02 -4.67
N ARG A 114 -6.40 -10.32 -3.56
CA ARG A 114 -4.94 -10.46 -3.56
C ARG A 114 -4.45 -11.64 -4.39
N ARG A 115 -5.18 -12.77 -4.34
CA ARG A 115 -4.81 -13.97 -5.09
C ARG A 115 -5.15 -13.85 -6.57
N GLU A 116 -6.33 -13.33 -6.89
CA GLU A 116 -6.82 -13.29 -8.27
C GLU A 116 -6.29 -12.09 -9.04
N LEU A 117 -6.15 -10.95 -8.36
CA LEU A 117 -5.61 -9.72 -8.92
C LEU A 117 -4.20 -9.48 -8.35
N SER A 118 -3.25 -10.36 -8.67
CA SER A 118 -1.86 -10.22 -8.21
C SER A 118 -1.28 -8.86 -8.61
N HIS A 119 -0.49 -8.25 -7.72
CA HIS A 119 0.11 -6.95 -8.01
C HIS A 119 1.20 -7.08 -9.07
N ASN A 120 1.02 -6.39 -10.20
CA ASN A 120 2.00 -6.33 -11.28
C ASN A 120 1.80 -5.04 -12.09
N LEU A 121 2.68 -4.08 -11.91
CA LEU A 121 2.58 -2.77 -12.54
C LEU A 121 2.85 -2.80 -14.05
N GLY A 122 3.59 -3.79 -14.53
CA GLY A 122 3.92 -3.97 -15.95
C GLY A 122 2.85 -4.67 -16.79
N ARG A 123 1.72 -5.11 -16.18
CA ARG A 123 0.68 -5.85 -16.90
C ARG A 123 -0.56 -5.02 -17.17
N ARG A 124 -1.25 -5.41 -18.26
CA ARG A 124 -2.63 -5.03 -18.58
C ARG A 124 -3.34 -6.29 -19.01
N LEU A 125 -4.32 -6.76 -18.23
CA LEU A 125 -4.94 -8.06 -18.41
C LEU A 125 -6.37 -8.04 -17.86
N ALA A 126 -7.37 -8.24 -18.71
CA ALA A 126 -8.72 -8.52 -18.25
C ALA A 126 -8.86 -10.01 -17.93
N ARG A 127 -9.55 -10.33 -16.84
CA ARG A 127 -9.88 -11.71 -16.47
C ARG A 127 -11.20 -11.77 -15.71
N PRO A 128 -11.96 -12.88 -15.81
CA PRO A 128 -13.10 -13.11 -14.94
C PRO A 128 -12.63 -13.28 -13.49
N LEU A 129 -13.48 -12.89 -12.58
CA LEU A 129 -13.28 -13.04 -11.14
C LEU A 129 -14.18 -14.14 -10.58
N SER A 130 -13.81 -14.68 -9.44
CA SER A 130 -14.73 -15.52 -8.66
C SER A 130 -15.78 -14.66 -7.94
N ASP A 131 -16.93 -15.26 -7.61
CA ASP A 131 -17.98 -14.61 -6.81
C ASP A 131 -17.42 -14.01 -5.50
N ARG A 132 -16.41 -14.67 -4.92
CA ARG A 132 -15.76 -14.19 -3.72
C ARG A 132 -14.93 -12.92 -3.97
N ALA A 133 -14.19 -12.85 -5.07
CA ALA A 133 -13.43 -11.64 -5.41
C ALA A 133 -14.37 -10.49 -5.77
N ASP A 134 -15.48 -10.77 -6.46
CA ASP A 134 -16.51 -9.77 -6.76
C ASP A 134 -17.16 -9.25 -5.47
N ALA A 135 -17.51 -10.12 -4.52
CA ALA A 135 -18.03 -9.70 -3.22
C ALA A 135 -17.02 -8.87 -2.41
N GLU A 136 -15.73 -9.23 -2.44
CA GLU A 136 -14.67 -8.44 -1.79
C GLU A 136 -14.51 -7.07 -2.46
N LEU A 137 -14.63 -6.97 -3.80
CA LEU A 137 -14.60 -5.68 -4.52
C LEU A 137 -15.81 -4.82 -4.16
N ALA A 138 -17.00 -5.39 -4.13
CA ALA A 138 -18.20 -4.67 -3.70
C ALA A 138 -18.04 -4.10 -2.29
N ARG A 139 -17.58 -4.92 -1.33
CA ARG A 139 -17.30 -4.47 0.04
C ARG A 139 -16.27 -3.33 0.07
N LEU A 140 -15.22 -3.43 -0.73
CA LEU A 140 -14.17 -2.42 -0.82
C LEU A 140 -14.72 -1.09 -1.38
N PHE A 141 -15.55 -1.15 -2.42
CA PHE A 141 -16.17 0.03 -3.01
C PHE A 141 -17.16 0.68 -2.05
N ASP A 142 -17.96 -0.09 -1.32
CA ASP A 142 -18.87 0.42 -0.29
C ASP A 142 -18.09 1.13 0.83
N LEU A 143 -16.97 0.54 1.27
CA LEU A 143 -16.10 1.17 2.26
C LEU A 143 -15.55 2.52 1.77
N TRP A 144 -15.04 2.58 0.55
CA TRP A 144 -14.53 3.82 -0.02
C TRP A 144 -15.63 4.87 -0.17
N ALA A 145 -16.79 4.48 -0.71
CA ALA A 145 -17.92 5.40 -0.87
C ALA A 145 -18.37 5.97 0.48
N GLY A 146 -18.54 5.12 1.49
CA GLY A 146 -18.95 5.55 2.82
C GLY A 146 -17.95 6.49 3.52
N LEU A 147 -16.66 6.26 3.34
CA LEU A 147 -15.63 7.17 3.90
C LEU A 147 -15.57 8.50 3.15
N LEU A 148 -15.60 8.46 1.82
CA LEU A 148 -15.61 9.68 1.00
C LEU A 148 -16.84 10.54 1.28
N ASP A 149 -18.02 9.93 1.40
CA ASP A 149 -19.25 10.64 1.76
C ASP A 149 -19.15 11.26 3.16
N ARG A 150 -18.71 10.47 4.15
CA ARG A 150 -18.62 10.90 5.55
C ARG A 150 -17.63 12.06 5.76
N PHE A 151 -16.52 12.08 5.05
CA PHE A 151 -15.44 13.05 5.24
C PHE A 151 -15.35 14.11 4.13
N GLY A 152 -16.27 14.09 3.16
CA GLY A 152 -16.38 15.08 2.09
C GLY A 152 -15.29 14.99 1.01
N GLY A 153 -14.57 13.83 0.94
CA GLY A 153 -13.50 13.67 -0.05
C GLY A 153 -12.42 14.78 0.01
N PRO A 154 -11.54 14.88 -0.97
CA PRO A 154 -11.28 13.98 -2.09
C PRO A 154 -10.46 12.73 -1.73
N TRP A 155 -10.01 12.59 -0.49
CA TRP A 155 -9.33 11.45 0.10
C TRP A 155 -10.26 10.74 1.08
N LEU A 156 -9.97 9.48 1.45
CA LEU A 156 -10.86 8.68 2.29
C LEU A 156 -11.23 9.34 3.63
N LEU A 157 -10.32 10.15 4.16
CA LEU A 157 -10.51 10.85 5.44
C LEU A 157 -10.50 12.38 5.28
N GLY A 158 -10.87 12.88 4.09
CA GLY A 158 -10.84 14.29 3.73
C GLY A 158 -9.46 14.75 3.24
N ALA A 159 -8.41 14.48 4.01
CA ALA A 159 -7.01 14.70 3.63
C ALA A 159 -6.30 13.36 3.37
N ARG A 160 -5.23 13.41 2.55
CA ARG A 160 -4.40 12.24 2.24
C ARG A 160 -3.81 11.63 3.51
N SER A 161 -3.89 10.30 3.62
CA SER A 161 -3.53 9.58 4.84
C SER A 161 -2.94 8.20 4.56
N ILE A 162 -2.52 7.51 5.61
CA ILE A 162 -2.06 6.11 5.54
C ILE A 162 -3.16 5.20 4.97
N ALA A 163 -4.45 5.48 5.21
CA ALA A 163 -5.52 4.71 4.60
C ALA A 163 -5.41 4.72 3.07
N ASP A 164 -5.17 5.89 2.47
CA ASP A 164 -5.01 6.02 1.03
C ASP A 164 -3.75 5.29 0.52
N ALA A 165 -2.64 5.33 1.27
CA ALA A 165 -1.43 4.56 0.94
C ALA A 165 -1.68 3.05 0.89
N PHE A 166 -2.53 2.55 1.79
CA PHE A 166 -2.88 1.12 1.84
C PHE A 166 -3.83 0.70 0.72
N TYR A 167 -4.65 1.61 0.20
CA TYR A 167 -5.54 1.35 -0.92
C TYR A 167 -4.93 1.67 -2.29
N THR A 168 -3.82 2.40 -2.37
CA THR A 168 -3.11 2.69 -3.63
C THR A 168 -2.76 1.42 -4.44
N PRO A 169 -2.26 0.32 -3.83
CA PRO A 169 -2.04 -0.92 -4.58
C PRO A 169 -3.33 -1.53 -5.15
N VAL A 170 -4.49 -1.25 -4.56
CA VAL A 170 -5.77 -1.71 -5.12
C VAL A 170 -6.13 -0.92 -6.36
N ALA A 171 -6.00 0.40 -6.35
CA ALA A 171 -6.20 1.23 -7.53
C ALA A 171 -5.30 0.77 -8.70
N SER A 172 -4.04 0.43 -8.42
CA SER A 172 -3.13 -0.14 -9.42
C SER A 172 -3.63 -1.49 -9.95
N ARG A 173 -4.22 -2.36 -9.10
CA ARG A 173 -4.85 -3.62 -9.55
C ARG A 173 -6.07 -3.37 -10.43
N LEU A 174 -6.95 -2.45 -10.05
CA LEU A 174 -8.13 -2.10 -10.88
C LEU A 174 -7.68 -1.72 -12.29
N ARG A 175 -6.66 -0.88 -12.41
CA ARG A 175 -6.07 -0.50 -13.71
C ARG A 175 -5.43 -1.70 -14.43
N THR A 176 -4.66 -2.53 -13.72
CA THR A 176 -3.98 -3.69 -14.30
C THR A 176 -4.96 -4.67 -14.92
N TYR A 177 -6.09 -4.90 -14.27
CA TYR A 177 -7.09 -5.90 -14.67
C TYR A 177 -8.30 -5.32 -15.37
N ALA A 178 -8.26 -4.04 -15.78
CA ALA A 178 -9.33 -3.32 -16.47
C ALA A 178 -10.68 -3.36 -15.72
N ILE A 179 -10.63 -3.38 -14.38
CA ILE A 179 -11.83 -3.34 -13.53
C ILE A 179 -12.27 -1.89 -13.36
N ARG A 180 -13.52 -1.62 -13.73
CA ARG A 180 -14.10 -0.28 -13.58
C ARG A 180 -14.62 -0.07 -12.16
N ALA A 181 -14.17 1.00 -11.52
CA ALA A 181 -14.78 1.44 -10.28
C ALA A 181 -16.17 2.05 -10.56
N PRO A 182 -17.11 2.00 -9.59
CA PRO A 182 -18.36 2.76 -9.65
C PRO A 182 -18.12 4.25 -9.95
N ALA A 183 -19.05 4.88 -10.65
CA ALA A 183 -18.90 6.26 -11.16
C ALA A 183 -18.48 7.25 -10.07
N GLN A 184 -19.06 7.14 -8.86
CA GLN A 184 -18.75 8.00 -7.71
C GLN A 184 -17.34 7.80 -7.16
N LEU A 185 -16.63 6.72 -7.49
CA LEU A 185 -15.30 6.39 -7.02
C LEU A 185 -14.19 6.66 -8.05
N VAL A 186 -14.56 6.95 -9.30
CA VAL A 186 -13.59 7.18 -10.40
C VAL A 186 -12.62 8.30 -10.02
N GLY A 187 -13.14 9.43 -9.53
CA GLY A 187 -12.29 10.56 -9.12
C GLY A 187 -11.30 10.23 -8.00
N TYR A 188 -11.66 9.33 -7.08
CA TYR A 188 -10.75 8.85 -6.04
C TYR A 188 -9.67 7.92 -6.61
N VAL A 189 -10.06 6.96 -7.46
CA VAL A 189 -9.13 6.06 -8.14
C VAL A 189 -8.14 6.84 -8.99
N ASP A 190 -8.62 7.80 -9.78
CA ASP A 190 -7.76 8.65 -10.63
C ASP A 190 -6.79 9.49 -9.79
N ARG A 191 -7.22 9.96 -8.63
CA ARG A 191 -6.38 10.69 -7.69
C ARG A 191 -5.25 9.82 -7.13
N LEU A 192 -5.55 8.59 -6.73
CA LEU A 192 -4.53 7.63 -6.29
C LEU A 192 -3.53 7.34 -7.42
N LEU A 193 -4.04 7.04 -8.63
CA LEU A 193 -3.20 6.73 -9.79
C LEU A 193 -2.43 7.95 -10.33
N GLY A 194 -2.92 9.16 -10.06
CA GLY A 194 -2.27 10.41 -10.41
C GLY A 194 -1.24 10.92 -9.41
N ASP A 195 -1.10 10.28 -8.24
CA ASP A 195 -0.17 10.73 -7.20
C ASP A 195 1.29 10.71 -7.70
N PRO A 196 2.04 11.81 -7.53
CA PRO A 196 3.42 11.91 -8.02
C PRO A 196 4.35 10.85 -7.44
N ASP A 197 4.19 10.49 -6.16
CA ASP A 197 5.03 9.47 -5.53
C ASP A 197 4.68 8.07 -6.05
N LEU A 198 3.39 7.78 -6.34
CA LEU A 198 3.04 6.53 -7.02
C LEU A 198 3.65 6.48 -8.43
N ARG A 199 3.62 7.56 -9.18
CA ARG A 199 4.24 7.60 -10.52
C ARG A 199 5.74 7.36 -10.46
N ALA A 200 6.44 7.96 -9.49
CA ALA A 200 7.87 7.71 -9.27
C ALA A 200 8.14 6.24 -8.90
N TRP A 201 7.27 5.63 -8.09
CA TRP A 201 7.34 4.19 -7.80
C TRP A 201 7.15 3.34 -9.05
N GLU A 202 6.15 3.67 -9.88
CA GLU A 202 5.83 2.94 -11.12
C GLU A 202 6.95 3.05 -12.16
N GLU A 203 7.52 4.23 -12.33
CA GLU A 203 8.65 4.46 -13.23
C GLU A 203 9.85 3.58 -12.83
N ALA A 204 10.21 3.59 -11.55
CA ALA A 204 11.25 2.72 -11.02
C ALA A 204 10.92 1.23 -11.17
N ALA A 205 9.63 0.84 -10.96
CA ALA A 205 9.18 -0.54 -11.14
C ALA A 205 9.29 -1.04 -12.58
N LEU A 206 9.05 -0.17 -13.56
CA LEU A 206 9.15 -0.52 -14.98
C LEU A 206 10.61 -0.59 -15.46
N ALA A 207 11.52 0.11 -14.78
CA ALA A 207 12.96 0.05 -15.04
C ALA A 207 13.64 -1.19 -14.42
N GLU A 208 12.96 -1.92 -13.51
CA GLU A 208 13.48 -3.19 -12.95
C GLU A 208 13.63 -4.25 -14.04
N PRO A 209 14.69 -5.09 -13.99
CA PRO A 209 14.95 -6.16 -14.96
C PRO A 209 13.86 -7.23 -15.00
#